data_6d7c3328ced75835795a04ebfbc3ff09
#
_entry.id   6d7c3328ced75835795a04ebfbc3ff09
#
_cell.length_a   1.000
_cell.length_b   1.000
_cell.length_c   1.000
_cell.angle_alpha   90.00
_cell.angle_beta   90.00
_cell.angle_gamma   90.00
#
_symmetry.space_group_name_H-M   'P 1'
#
loop_
_entity.id
_entity.type
_entity.pdbx_description
1 polymer ?
#
loop_
_entity_poly.entity_id
_entity_poly.type
_entity_poly.pdbx_seq_one_letter_code
_entity_poly.pdbx_strand_id
1 'polypeptide(L)'
;MVSSIKRFLIGRPLKSTELGEQKLNKTKALAILSSDALSSVAYGPEQILIALAGLGAIAYWYSIPIAVGVLVLLTALILSYRQIIFAYPHGGGAYVVSKENLGMNPGLIAGGSLLVDYILTVAVSVSAGTDALTSAFPSLHAHNVIIAIIFVIFITILNLRGVTESASVLAYPVYLFVLALFILIGVGIYNILTGYVSPTLHTPIGTPVAGISLFLLLRAFASGSSALTGVEAISNAIPNFKDPAPNNAAKTLLAMGALLAVLFSGIVFLAYYYGVTPSKEVTVVSQIAEQTFGRNFMYYFIQGTTALILILAANTGYSAFPLLAVNLAKDKFIPRMFTIRGDRLGYSNGIIILGIASIILIVAFQGQTEHLIPLYAVGVFIPFTLSQSGMVLKWLREKPEGWALRLTVNLIGAVISFIVMSMFFLTKFAQVWSILIFLPVIIFLFHRIKKHYDAVGDQLSLKTCERIVPIEGNVIVVPVAGMTHVVENSLNYAKSLSADQVIAVYVAFDREEEKKFEEKWKKWQPEVRLVTLHSHYRSIIQPLTKFIDTVQYKASESNYRVTVVIPQFIPKKGWHNILHNQSSLLIRAYLLYKRNVVITTVPYHLKK
;
A
#
# COMPACT_ATOMS: atom_id res chain seq x y z
N MET A 1 21.28 -13.96 -14.85
CA MET A 1 21.53 -12.57 -14.44
C MET A 1 20.37 -12.00 -13.62
N VAL A 2 19.12 -11.97 -14.09
CA VAL A 2 17.95 -11.45 -13.33
C VAL A 2 17.75 -12.18 -11.99
N SER A 3 17.91 -13.49 -11.93
CA SER A 3 17.78 -14.29 -10.70
C SER A 3 18.86 -13.97 -9.65
N SER A 4 20.06 -13.63 -10.08
CA SER A 4 21.17 -13.28 -9.18
C SER A 4 20.98 -11.89 -8.59
N ILE A 5 20.52 -10.90 -9.38
CA ILE A 5 20.18 -9.55 -8.90
C ILE A 5 19.01 -9.61 -7.93
N LYS A 6 17.97 -10.38 -8.25
CA LYS A 6 16.82 -10.60 -7.35
C LYS A 6 17.27 -11.21 -6.01
N ARG A 7 18.14 -12.22 -6.03
CA ARG A 7 18.69 -12.83 -4.80
C ARG A 7 19.55 -11.87 -3.99
N PHE A 8 20.32 -11.01 -4.63
CA PHE A 8 21.11 -9.99 -3.93
C PHE A 8 20.22 -8.93 -3.26
N LEU A 9 19.19 -8.43 -3.97
CA LEU A 9 18.30 -7.38 -3.45
C LEU A 9 17.29 -7.92 -2.43
N ILE A 10 16.68 -9.08 -2.67
CA ILE A 10 15.54 -9.57 -1.86
C ILE A 10 15.96 -10.70 -0.91
N GLY A 11 17.06 -11.42 -1.20
CA GLY A 11 17.51 -12.55 -0.43
C GLY A 11 17.05 -13.89 -1.00
N ARG A 12 17.39 -14.99 -0.30
CA ARG A 12 16.98 -16.35 -0.66
C ARG A 12 15.49 -16.59 -0.37
N PRO A 13 14.77 -17.37 -1.19
CA PRO A 13 13.41 -17.78 -0.88
C PRO A 13 13.32 -18.53 0.46
N LEU A 14 12.25 -18.27 1.22
CA LEU A 14 11.95 -18.94 2.49
C LEU A 14 10.92 -20.05 2.28
N LYS A 15 11.03 -21.13 3.05
CA LYS A 15 10.04 -22.21 3.06
C LYS A 15 8.78 -21.77 3.80
N SER A 16 7.61 -22.25 3.39
CA SER A 16 6.33 -21.92 4.06
C SER A 16 6.32 -22.34 5.54
N THR A 17 7.10 -23.32 5.96
CA THR A 17 7.28 -23.75 7.34
C THR A 17 7.96 -22.69 8.22
N GLU A 18 8.76 -21.79 7.63
CA GLU A 18 9.48 -20.72 8.32
C GLU A 18 8.58 -19.50 8.64
N LEU A 19 7.29 -19.55 8.27
CA LEU A 19 6.36 -18.44 8.52
C LEU A 19 6.20 -18.10 10.01
N GLY A 20 6.22 -19.12 10.87
CA GLY A 20 6.12 -18.93 12.33
C GLY A 20 7.31 -18.19 12.94
N GLU A 21 8.48 -18.27 12.34
CA GLU A 21 9.71 -17.60 12.77
C GLU A 21 9.70 -16.10 12.43
N GLN A 22 8.81 -15.68 11.54
CA GLN A 22 8.64 -14.27 11.15
C GLN A 22 7.78 -13.46 12.13
N LYS A 23 7.40 -14.02 13.30
CA LYS A 23 6.66 -13.31 14.34
C LYS A 23 7.58 -12.45 15.21
N LEU A 24 7.07 -11.26 15.58
CA LEU A 24 7.79 -10.25 16.35
C LEU A 24 7.60 -10.44 17.87
N ASN A 25 8.67 -10.26 18.63
CA ASN A 25 8.57 -10.06 20.08
C ASN A 25 8.16 -8.61 20.41
N LYS A 26 7.78 -8.33 21.65
CA LYS A 26 7.27 -7.01 22.10
C LYS A 26 8.25 -5.86 21.81
N THR A 27 9.54 -6.05 22.02
CA THR A 27 10.55 -5.01 21.81
C THR A 27 10.73 -4.69 20.34
N LYS A 28 10.88 -5.69 19.48
CA LYS A 28 10.95 -5.48 18.03
C LYS A 28 9.63 -4.91 17.47
N ALA A 29 8.49 -5.40 17.97
CA ALA A 29 7.18 -4.91 17.57
C ALA A 29 6.98 -3.44 17.98
N LEU A 30 7.40 -3.04 19.19
CA LEU A 30 7.38 -1.65 19.65
C LEU A 30 8.20 -0.77 18.68
N ALA A 31 9.41 -1.17 18.33
CA ALA A 31 10.25 -0.38 17.45
C ALA A 31 9.65 -0.21 16.05
N ILE A 32 9.07 -1.27 15.45
CA ILE A 32 8.57 -1.23 14.07
C ILE A 32 7.19 -0.61 13.97
N LEU A 33 6.26 -1.05 14.83
CA LEU A 33 4.85 -0.68 14.73
C LEU A 33 4.54 0.64 15.43
N SER A 34 5.48 1.15 16.23
CA SER A 34 5.33 2.43 16.93
C SER A 34 6.27 3.52 16.42
N SER A 35 7.13 3.22 15.43
CA SER A 35 8.06 4.20 14.88
C SER A 35 7.34 5.43 14.32
N ASP A 36 6.20 5.24 13.67
CA ASP A 36 5.37 6.32 13.15
C ASP A 36 4.79 7.18 14.27
N ALA A 37 4.12 6.57 15.26
CA ALA A 37 3.57 7.30 16.39
C ALA A 37 4.66 8.03 17.21
N LEU A 38 5.82 7.40 17.45
CA LEU A 38 6.91 8.03 18.20
C LEU A 38 7.62 9.13 17.41
N SER A 39 7.79 8.97 16.10
CA SER A 39 8.39 9.98 15.24
C SER A 39 7.53 11.23 15.11
N SER A 40 6.22 11.11 15.28
CA SER A 40 5.28 12.24 15.19
C SER A 40 5.50 13.29 16.30
N VAL A 41 6.22 12.95 17.38
CA VAL A 41 6.69 13.91 18.38
C VAL A 41 7.60 14.97 17.75
N ALA A 42 8.30 14.65 16.67
CA ALA A 42 9.19 15.60 16.00
C ALA A 42 8.44 16.74 15.30
N TYR A 43 7.20 16.50 14.82
CA TYR A 43 6.42 17.52 14.09
C TYR A 43 5.09 17.90 14.77
N GLY A 44 4.52 17.06 15.63
CA GLY A 44 3.23 17.30 16.28
C GLY A 44 3.20 18.58 17.13
N PRO A 45 4.14 18.81 18.05
CA PRO A 45 4.27 20.06 18.80
C PRO A 45 4.41 21.27 17.87
N GLU A 46 5.16 21.16 16.79
CA GLU A 46 5.34 22.21 15.79
C GLU A 46 4.02 22.60 15.12
N GLN A 47 3.14 21.61 14.79
CA GLN A 47 1.83 21.89 14.21
C GLN A 47 0.90 22.70 15.15
N ILE A 48 1.04 22.55 16.48
CA ILE A 48 0.35 23.40 17.45
C ILE A 48 0.86 24.84 17.34
N LEU A 49 2.18 25.02 17.34
CA LEU A 49 2.80 26.36 17.28
C LEU A 49 2.52 27.06 15.95
N ILE A 50 2.55 26.36 14.82
CA ILE A 50 2.16 26.89 13.51
C ILE A 50 0.72 27.39 13.52
N ALA A 51 -0.21 26.62 14.14
CA ALA A 51 -1.61 27.02 14.22
C ALA A 51 -1.81 28.27 15.11
N LEU A 52 -0.98 28.46 16.12
CA LEU A 52 -0.99 29.60 17.04
C LEU A 52 -0.19 30.80 16.51
N ALA A 53 0.72 30.61 15.57
CA ALA A 53 1.66 31.66 15.10
C ALA A 53 0.96 32.92 14.58
N GLY A 54 -0.23 32.79 13.98
CA GLY A 54 -1.04 33.92 13.50
C GLY A 54 -1.52 34.90 14.59
N LEU A 55 -1.42 34.50 15.87
CA LEU A 55 -1.80 35.32 17.03
C LEU A 55 -0.60 35.98 17.73
N GLY A 56 0.61 35.72 17.24
CA GLY A 56 1.85 36.20 17.85
C GLY A 56 2.33 35.35 19.03
N ALA A 57 3.52 35.67 19.53
CA ALA A 57 4.22 34.89 20.56
C ALA A 57 3.46 34.77 21.88
N ILE A 58 2.61 35.74 22.21
CA ILE A 58 1.78 35.73 23.43
C ILE A 58 0.81 34.55 23.48
N ALA A 59 0.40 34.00 22.33
CA ALA A 59 -0.53 32.89 22.27
C ALA A 59 0.12 31.51 22.52
N TYR A 60 1.45 31.40 22.51
CA TYR A 60 2.12 30.11 22.59
C TYR A 60 1.93 29.38 23.93
N TRP A 61 1.59 30.08 25.03
CA TRP A 61 1.24 29.41 26.28
C TRP A 61 0.03 28.49 26.15
N TYR A 62 -0.90 28.77 25.17
CA TYR A 62 -2.03 27.87 24.89
C TYR A 62 -1.59 26.52 24.35
N SER A 63 -0.33 26.37 23.92
CA SER A 63 0.21 25.06 23.53
C SER A 63 0.13 24.05 24.66
N ILE A 64 0.24 24.46 25.93
CA ILE A 64 0.18 23.58 27.10
C ILE A 64 -1.22 22.99 27.29
N PRO A 65 -2.34 23.77 27.46
CA PRO A 65 -3.67 23.20 27.57
C PRO A 65 -4.12 22.44 26.33
N ILE A 66 -3.66 22.84 25.12
CA ILE A 66 -3.90 22.10 23.89
C ILE A 66 -3.20 20.75 23.94
N ALA A 67 -1.96 20.67 24.40
CA ALA A 67 -1.24 19.40 24.57
C ALA A 67 -1.94 18.48 25.57
N VAL A 68 -2.49 19.02 26.68
CA VAL A 68 -3.31 18.23 27.61
C VAL A 68 -4.53 17.65 26.89
N GLY A 69 -5.21 18.42 26.05
CA GLY A 69 -6.32 17.94 25.22
C GLY A 69 -5.90 16.80 24.28
N VAL A 70 -4.73 16.91 23.64
CA VAL A 70 -4.16 15.88 22.77
C VAL A 70 -3.85 14.60 23.57
N LEU A 71 -3.33 14.72 24.80
CA LEU A 71 -3.07 13.58 25.69
C LEU A 71 -4.35 12.88 26.16
N VAL A 72 -5.43 13.63 26.39
CA VAL A 72 -6.74 13.04 26.70
C VAL A 72 -7.25 12.22 25.52
N LEU A 73 -7.14 12.75 24.30
CA LEU A 73 -7.50 12.00 23.09
C LEU A 73 -6.60 10.77 22.91
N LEU A 74 -5.28 10.90 23.09
CA LEU A 74 -4.34 9.77 23.06
C LEU A 74 -4.79 8.65 24.02
N THR A 75 -5.13 9.03 25.25
CA THR A 75 -5.55 8.06 26.27
C THR A 75 -6.84 7.35 25.84
N ALA A 76 -7.82 8.10 25.35
CA ALA A 76 -9.07 7.52 24.83
C ALA A 76 -8.83 6.56 23.67
N LEU A 77 -7.95 6.94 22.71
CA LEU A 77 -7.56 6.08 21.58
C LEU A 77 -6.89 4.78 22.07
N ILE A 78 -5.90 4.87 22.94
CA ILE A 78 -5.18 3.70 23.46
C ILE A 78 -6.13 2.74 24.19
N LEU A 79 -7.01 3.25 25.04
CA LEU A 79 -8.00 2.43 25.76
C LEU A 79 -9.01 1.80 24.79
N SER A 80 -9.45 2.54 23.78
CA SER A 80 -10.32 2.02 22.71
C SER A 80 -9.63 0.93 21.90
N TYR A 81 -8.44 1.18 21.38
CA TYR A 81 -7.69 0.19 20.57
C TYR A 81 -7.28 -1.04 21.38
N ARG A 82 -7.01 -0.89 22.68
CA ARG A 82 -6.83 -2.06 23.56
C ARG A 82 -8.07 -2.94 23.58
N GLN A 83 -9.27 -2.36 23.63
CA GLN A 83 -10.52 -3.13 23.55
C GLN A 83 -10.66 -3.82 22.19
N ILE A 84 -10.33 -3.13 21.10
CA ILE A 84 -10.34 -3.69 19.73
C ILE A 84 -9.39 -4.90 19.64
N ILE A 85 -8.16 -4.82 20.17
CA ILE A 85 -7.18 -5.92 20.15
C ILE A 85 -7.75 -7.19 20.77
N PHE A 86 -8.47 -7.08 21.90
CA PHE A 86 -9.07 -8.25 22.54
C PHE A 86 -10.37 -8.72 21.89
N ALA A 87 -11.15 -7.80 21.32
CA ALA A 87 -12.40 -8.14 20.63
C ALA A 87 -12.15 -8.76 19.24
N TYR A 88 -11.03 -8.42 18.61
CA TYR A 88 -10.66 -8.84 17.23
C TYR A 88 -9.22 -9.39 17.17
N PRO A 89 -8.94 -10.55 17.80
CA PRO A 89 -7.59 -11.09 17.95
C PRO A 89 -6.89 -11.47 16.64
N HIS A 90 -7.65 -11.61 15.56
CA HIS A 90 -7.12 -11.89 14.23
C HIS A 90 -6.65 -10.63 13.46
N GLY A 91 -6.74 -9.45 14.09
CA GLY A 91 -6.38 -8.19 13.46
C GLY A 91 -7.45 -7.64 12.52
N GLY A 92 -7.07 -6.67 11.69
CA GLY A 92 -7.98 -6.01 10.74
C GLY A 92 -8.48 -4.64 11.20
N GLY A 93 -8.19 -4.24 12.44
CA GLY A 93 -8.36 -2.89 12.97
C GLY A 93 -9.69 -2.24 12.62
N ALA A 94 -9.64 -0.96 12.26
CA ALA A 94 -10.84 -0.16 12.00
C ALA A 94 -11.71 -0.69 10.84
N TYR A 95 -11.12 -1.34 9.83
CA TYR A 95 -11.88 -1.93 8.72
C TYR A 95 -12.83 -3.03 9.20
N VAL A 96 -12.31 -4.00 9.95
CA VAL A 96 -13.10 -5.15 10.43
C VAL A 96 -14.15 -4.70 11.45
N VAL A 97 -13.74 -3.86 12.41
CA VAL A 97 -14.66 -3.30 13.42
C VAL A 97 -15.83 -2.56 12.78
N SER A 98 -15.55 -1.67 11.81
CA SER A 98 -16.59 -0.90 11.12
C SER A 98 -17.48 -1.79 10.27
N LYS A 99 -16.90 -2.76 9.53
CA LYS A 99 -17.64 -3.72 8.70
C LYS A 99 -18.62 -4.55 9.51
N GLU A 100 -18.19 -5.11 10.64
CA GLU A 100 -19.01 -6.01 11.45
C GLU A 100 -20.09 -5.28 12.25
N ASN A 101 -19.81 -4.06 12.73
CA ASN A 101 -20.72 -3.35 13.63
C ASN A 101 -21.58 -2.28 12.96
N LEU A 102 -21.02 -1.59 11.94
CA LEU A 102 -21.72 -0.50 11.21
C LEU A 102 -22.22 -0.95 9.83
N GLY A 103 -21.70 -2.07 9.31
CA GLY A 103 -22.04 -2.59 7.99
C GLY A 103 -20.96 -2.38 6.94
N MET A 104 -21.24 -2.87 5.72
CA MET A 104 -20.23 -2.97 4.66
C MET A 104 -19.70 -1.60 4.21
N ASN A 105 -20.58 -0.62 3.94
CA ASN A 105 -20.16 0.67 3.41
C ASN A 105 -19.28 1.47 4.39
N PRO A 106 -19.63 1.61 5.70
CA PRO A 106 -18.71 2.18 6.69
C PRO A 106 -17.37 1.43 6.79
N GLY A 107 -17.41 0.09 6.69
CA GLY A 107 -16.19 -0.71 6.61
C GLY A 107 -15.32 -0.33 5.42
N LEU A 108 -15.91 -0.18 4.23
CA LEU A 108 -15.17 0.22 3.03
C LEU A 108 -14.63 1.65 3.11
N ILE A 109 -15.36 2.57 3.74
CA ILE A 109 -14.89 3.93 4.01
C ILE A 109 -13.67 3.88 4.94
N ALA A 110 -13.74 3.12 6.04
CA ALA A 110 -12.62 2.96 6.95
C ALA A 110 -11.41 2.27 6.27
N GLY A 111 -11.65 1.20 5.51
CA GLY A 111 -10.59 0.48 4.78
C GLY A 111 -9.95 1.31 3.68
N GLY A 112 -10.73 2.01 2.87
CA GLY A 112 -10.25 2.91 1.82
C GLY A 112 -9.46 4.08 2.39
N SER A 113 -9.95 4.69 3.46
CA SER A 113 -9.26 5.77 4.17
C SER A 113 -7.92 5.31 4.73
N LEU A 114 -7.85 4.12 5.37
CA LEU A 114 -6.60 3.54 5.86
C LEU A 114 -5.61 3.19 4.75
N LEU A 115 -6.07 2.75 3.56
CA LEU A 115 -5.14 2.52 2.43
C LEU A 115 -4.48 3.83 2.00
N VAL A 116 -5.27 4.92 1.90
CA VAL A 116 -4.75 6.26 1.58
C VAL A 116 -3.82 6.75 2.69
N ASP A 117 -4.23 6.55 3.94
CA ASP A 117 -3.45 6.91 5.12
C ASP A 117 -2.05 6.28 5.12
N TYR A 118 -1.93 4.97 4.89
CA TYR A 118 -0.61 4.32 4.85
C TYR A 118 0.28 4.79 3.69
N ILE A 119 -0.31 5.19 2.55
CA ILE A 119 0.45 5.80 1.46
C ILE A 119 0.96 7.18 1.91
N LEU A 120 0.11 7.96 2.57
CA LEU A 120 0.46 9.28 3.11
C LEU A 120 1.47 9.16 4.26
N THR A 121 1.35 8.14 5.14
CA THR A 121 2.33 7.84 6.20
C THR A 121 3.74 7.72 5.62
N VAL A 122 3.91 6.95 4.55
CA VAL A 122 5.22 6.80 3.90
C VAL A 122 5.69 8.13 3.32
N ALA A 123 4.81 8.84 2.61
CA ALA A 123 5.17 10.10 1.97
C ALA A 123 5.53 11.20 2.98
N VAL A 124 4.70 11.38 4.02
CA VAL A 124 4.92 12.38 5.10
C VAL A 124 6.18 12.07 5.89
N SER A 125 6.33 10.81 6.33
CA SER A 125 7.45 10.41 7.18
C SER A 125 8.79 10.57 6.47
N VAL A 126 8.86 10.14 5.21
CA VAL A 126 10.11 10.28 4.43
C VAL A 126 10.40 11.74 4.10
N SER A 127 9.38 12.53 3.76
CA SER A 127 9.55 13.97 3.51
C SER A 127 10.01 14.70 4.78
N ALA A 128 9.35 14.46 5.92
CA ALA A 128 9.76 15.06 7.21
C ALA A 128 11.17 14.63 7.64
N GLY A 129 11.55 13.38 7.39
CA GLY A 129 12.90 12.90 7.63
C GLY A 129 13.94 13.58 6.74
N THR A 130 13.58 13.88 5.49
CA THR A 130 14.41 14.63 4.56
C THR A 130 14.52 16.10 5.01
N ASP A 131 13.43 16.72 5.48
CA ASP A 131 13.43 18.08 6.03
C ASP A 131 14.33 18.19 7.27
N ALA A 132 14.30 17.19 8.17
CA ALA A 132 15.21 17.12 9.32
C ALA A 132 16.68 17.01 8.89
N LEU A 133 16.97 16.23 7.85
CA LEU A 133 18.32 16.11 7.28
C LEU A 133 18.80 17.43 6.67
N THR A 134 17.95 18.10 5.90
CA THR A 134 18.30 19.37 5.23
C THR A 134 18.36 20.54 6.19
N SER A 135 17.67 20.49 7.33
CA SER A 135 17.86 21.43 8.44
C SER A 135 19.28 21.38 9.02
N ALA A 136 19.90 20.19 9.04
CA ALA A 136 21.29 20.03 9.45
C ALA A 136 22.29 20.38 8.33
N PHE A 137 21.92 20.12 7.07
CA PHE A 137 22.74 20.31 5.87
C PHE A 137 22.00 21.11 4.78
N PRO A 138 21.96 22.46 4.88
CA PRO A 138 21.16 23.31 3.98
C PRO A 138 21.49 23.16 2.48
N SER A 139 22.71 22.75 2.13
CA SER A 139 23.13 22.48 0.74
C SER A 139 22.33 21.39 0.04
N LEU A 140 21.67 20.51 0.79
CA LEU A 140 20.84 19.42 0.26
C LEU A 140 19.41 19.84 -0.04
N HIS A 141 18.97 21.02 0.34
CA HIS A 141 17.58 21.48 0.23
C HIS A 141 17.03 21.42 -1.23
N ALA A 142 17.87 21.75 -2.21
CA ALA A 142 17.49 21.70 -3.63
C ALA A 142 17.20 20.27 -4.13
N HIS A 143 17.57 19.23 -3.38
CA HIS A 143 17.46 17.82 -3.78
C HIS A 143 16.46 17.03 -2.93
N ASN A 144 15.62 17.69 -2.12
CA ASN A 144 14.69 17.04 -1.20
C ASN A 144 13.87 15.91 -1.82
N VAL A 145 13.26 16.15 -3.00
CA VAL A 145 12.42 15.16 -3.66
C VAL A 145 13.21 13.92 -4.08
N ILE A 146 14.43 14.12 -4.61
CA ILE A 146 15.29 13.01 -5.06
C ILE A 146 15.73 12.18 -3.85
N ILE A 147 16.14 12.83 -2.78
CA ILE A 147 16.55 12.17 -1.53
C ILE A 147 15.39 11.36 -0.96
N ALA A 148 14.20 11.94 -0.90
CA ALA A 148 13.00 11.25 -0.44
C ALA A 148 12.68 10.00 -1.29
N ILE A 149 12.76 10.10 -2.62
CA ILE A 149 12.56 8.95 -3.52
C ILE A 149 13.57 7.84 -3.24
N ILE A 150 14.85 8.19 -3.07
CA ILE A 150 15.91 7.21 -2.76
C ILE A 150 15.58 6.47 -1.45
N PHE A 151 15.12 7.18 -0.41
CA PHE A 151 14.74 6.57 0.85
C PHE A 151 13.52 5.66 0.71
N VAL A 152 12.48 6.06 -0.05
CA VAL A 152 11.31 5.18 -0.31
C VAL A 152 11.74 3.90 -1.02
N ILE A 153 12.61 3.99 -2.04
CA ILE A 153 13.14 2.81 -2.75
C ILE A 153 13.91 1.91 -1.78
N PHE A 154 14.78 2.50 -0.95
CA PHE A 154 15.57 1.75 0.04
C PHE A 154 14.67 1.01 1.02
N ILE A 155 13.66 1.68 1.62
CA ILE A 155 12.73 1.07 2.56
C ILE A 155 11.88 0.00 1.87
N THR A 156 11.44 0.22 0.62
CA THR A 156 10.72 -0.79 -0.17
C THR A 156 11.54 -2.07 -0.32
N ILE A 157 12.81 -1.95 -0.71
CA ILE A 157 13.73 -3.09 -0.86
C ILE A 157 13.93 -3.79 0.50
N LEU A 158 14.10 -3.02 1.58
CA LEU A 158 14.28 -3.58 2.92
C LEU A 158 13.06 -4.39 3.36
N ASN A 159 11.85 -3.90 3.11
CA ASN A 159 10.61 -4.61 3.44
C ASN A 159 10.36 -5.85 2.55
N LEU A 160 10.82 -5.84 1.30
CA LEU A 160 10.77 -7.03 0.44
C LEU A 160 11.68 -8.15 0.95
N ARG A 161 12.71 -7.87 1.76
CA ARG A 161 13.58 -8.87 2.41
C ARG A 161 12.89 -9.61 3.56
N GLY A 162 11.80 -9.06 4.10
CA GLY A 162 11.00 -9.70 5.14
C GLY A 162 10.98 -8.93 6.46
N VAL A 163 9.90 -9.13 7.21
CA VAL A 163 9.57 -8.37 8.43
C VAL A 163 10.61 -8.52 9.54
N THR A 164 11.15 -9.72 9.76
CA THR A 164 12.09 -10.00 10.88
C THR A 164 13.49 -9.45 10.64
N GLU A 165 13.99 -9.48 9.40
CA GLU A 165 15.28 -8.87 9.06
C GLU A 165 15.19 -7.35 9.18
N SER A 166 14.14 -6.77 8.60
CA SER A 166 13.79 -5.36 8.74
C SER A 166 13.70 -4.95 10.22
N ALA A 167 12.96 -5.71 11.04
CA ALA A 167 12.78 -5.48 12.46
C ALA A 167 14.07 -5.33 13.27
N SER A 168 15.03 -6.17 12.98
CA SER A 168 16.28 -6.19 13.75
C SER A 168 17.14 -4.96 13.45
N VAL A 169 17.14 -4.50 12.19
CA VAL A 169 17.88 -3.30 11.75
C VAL A 169 17.21 -2.03 12.27
N LEU A 170 15.89 -1.97 12.23
CA LEU A 170 15.10 -0.78 12.54
C LEU A 170 14.92 -0.52 14.04
N ALA A 171 15.09 -1.54 14.89
CA ALA A 171 14.91 -1.39 16.33
C ALA A 171 15.92 -0.43 16.98
N TYR A 172 17.17 -0.51 16.58
CA TYR A 172 18.22 0.33 17.17
C TYR A 172 18.00 1.83 16.98
N PRO A 173 17.74 2.33 15.76
CA PRO A 173 17.47 3.75 15.54
C PRO A 173 16.29 4.30 16.34
N VAL A 174 15.21 3.52 16.49
CA VAL A 174 14.03 3.94 17.26
C VAL A 174 14.38 4.14 18.73
N TYR A 175 15.10 3.19 19.33
CA TYR A 175 15.51 3.32 20.73
C TYR A 175 16.56 4.42 20.93
N LEU A 176 17.46 4.64 19.96
CA LEU A 176 18.40 5.77 20.00
C LEU A 176 17.68 7.12 19.95
N PHE A 177 16.65 7.26 19.13
CA PHE A 177 15.84 8.48 19.09
C PHE A 177 15.11 8.71 20.42
N VAL A 178 14.46 7.69 20.97
CA VAL A 178 13.78 7.78 22.27
C VAL A 178 14.78 8.22 23.35
N LEU A 179 15.96 7.62 23.40
CA LEU A 179 17.05 8.01 24.32
C LEU A 179 17.50 9.46 24.08
N ALA A 180 17.71 9.86 22.83
CA ALA A 180 18.13 11.22 22.48
C ALA A 180 17.11 12.26 22.94
N LEU A 181 15.81 12.02 22.77
CA LEU A 181 14.77 12.92 23.26
C LEU A 181 14.66 12.92 24.80
N PHE A 182 14.84 11.77 25.48
CA PHE A 182 14.91 11.77 26.93
C PHE A 182 16.10 12.60 27.45
N ILE A 183 17.25 12.51 26.82
CA ILE A 183 18.42 13.34 27.16
C ILE A 183 18.11 14.82 26.88
N LEU A 184 17.51 15.15 25.72
CA LEU A 184 17.12 16.52 25.39
C LEU A 184 16.16 17.11 26.43
N ILE A 185 15.11 16.36 26.77
CA ILE A 185 14.10 16.79 27.75
C ILE A 185 14.74 16.91 29.15
N GLY A 186 15.53 15.92 29.57
CA GLY A 186 16.17 15.91 30.88
C GLY A 186 17.14 17.06 31.07
N VAL A 187 18.05 17.28 30.10
CA VAL A 187 19.03 18.40 30.15
C VAL A 187 18.31 19.73 29.97
N GLY A 188 17.31 19.81 29.09
CA GLY A 188 16.52 21.02 28.89
C GLY A 188 15.81 21.46 30.18
N ILE A 189 15.18 20.53 30.88
CA ILE A 189 14.54 20.81 32.20
C ILE A 189 15.61 21.20 33.25
N TYR A 190 16.74 20.50 33.27
CA TYR A 190 17.83 20.83 34.16
C TYR A 190 18.33 22.27 33.93
N ASN A 191 18.54 22.69 32.68
CA ASN A 191 18.96 24.05 32.32
C ASN A 191 17.91 25.11 32.73
N ILE A 192 16.64 24.80 32.66
CA ILE A 192 15.54 25.67 33.13
C ILE A 192 15.60 25.82 34.67
N LEU A 193 15.75 24.70 35.39
CA LEU A 193 15.78 24.69 36.87
C LEU A 193 17.02 25.38 37.45
N THR A 194 18.15 25.31 36.76
CA THR A 194 19.41 25.96 37.17
C THR A 194 19.54 27.40 36.70
N GLY A 195 18.56 27.92 35.94
CA GLY A 195 18.57 29.28 35.42
C GLY A 195 19.65 29.53 34.33
N TYR A 196 20.22 28.46 33.79
CA TYR A 196 21.23 28.55 32.71
C TYR A 196 20.65 29.08 31.40
N VAL A 197 19.38 28.84 31.15
CA VAL A 197 18.63 29.39 30.01
C VAL A 197 17.92 30.65 30.46
N SER A 198 18.41 31.79 29.97
CA SER A 198 17.66 33.05 30.07
C SER A 198 16.52 33.00 29.05
N PRO A 199 15.27 33.01 29.50
CA PRO A 199 14.15 32.92 28.58
C PRO A 199 14.03 34.20 27.76
N THR A 200 14.26 34.07 26.47
CA THR A 200 14.27 35.23 25.56
C THR A 200 12.88 35.78 25.26
N LEU A 201 11.82 35.00 25.54
CA LEU A 201 10.42 35.40 25.31
C LEU A 201 9.50 34.70 26.33
N HIS A 202 9.47 35.22 27.57
CA HIS A 202 8.42 34.79 28.50
C HIS A 202 7.11 35.49 28.18
N THR A 203 6.22 34.78 27.56
CA THR A 203 4.79 35.09 27.67
C THR A 203 4.29 34.50 28.99
N PRO A 204 3.84 35.33 29.97
CA PRO A 204 3.35 34.79 31.23
C PRO A 204 2.19 33.80 31.00
N ILE A 205 2.28 32.64 31.65
CA ILE A 205 1.21 31.63 31.60
C ILE A 205 -0.10 32.30 32.06
N GLY A 206 -1.19 32.13 31.29
CA GLY A 206 -2.50 32.62 31.67
C GLY A 206 -2.83 34.06 31.26
N THR A 207 -1.96 34.75 30.50
CA THR A 207 -2.34 36.05 29.91
C THR A 207 -3.38 35.87 28.81
N PRO A 208 -4.62 36.39 28.97
CA PRO A 208 -5.63 36.30 27.92
C PRO A 208 -5.18 37.05 26.67
N VAL A 209 -5.26 36.40 25.53
CA VAL A 209 -5.04 37.07 24.24
C VAL A 209 -6.39 37.55 23.72
N ALA A 210 -6.53 38.85 23.52
CA ALA A 210 -7.73 39.42 22.92
C ALA A 210 -7.93 38.82 21.52
N GLY A 211 -9.14 38.28 21.25
CA GLY A 211 -9.48 37.72 19.95
C GLY A 211 -9.23 36.20 19.79
N ILE A 212 -8.76 35.47 20.80
CA ILE A 212 -8.78 34.00 20.78
C ILE A 212 -10.21 33.50 20.86
N SER A 213 -10.65 32.88 19.77
CA SER A 213 -11.93 32.17 19.70
C SER A 213 -11.74 30.69 20.03
N LEU A 214 -12.81 30.06 20.53
CA LEU A 214 -12.83 28.58 20.69
C LEU A 214 -12.47 27.86 19.38
N PHE A 215 -12.91 28.42 18.24
CA PHE A 215 -12.58 27.88 16.91
C PHE A 215 -11.05 27.79 16.67
N LEU A 216 -10.33 28.82 17.08
CA LEU A 216 -8.86 28.86 16.89
C LEU A 216 -8.13 27.89 17.81
N LEU A 217 -8.60 27.71 19.05
CA LEU A 217 -8.11 26.69 19.96
C LEU A 217 -8.39 25.28 19.43
N LEU A 218 -9.59 25.03 18.91
CA LEU A 218 -9.95 23.77 18.28
C LEU A 218 -9.13 23.51 17.01
N ARG A 219 -8.81 24.54 16.23
CA ARG A 219 -7.91 24.45 15.08
C ARG A 219 -6.50 24.02 15.51
N ALA A 220 -5.95 24.62 16.55
CA ALA A 220 -4.63 24.28 17.05
C ALA A 220 -4.63 22.88 17.70
N PHE A 221 -5.68 22.51 18.42
CA PHE A 221 -5.89 21.16 18.95
C PHE A 221 -5.95 20.11 17.83
N ALA A 222 -6.74 20.36 16.77
CA ALA A 222 -6.81 19.48 15.62
C ALA A 222 -5.43 19.32 14.94
N SER A 223 -4.71 20.43 14.73
CA SER A 223 -3.37 20.39 14.16
C SER A 223 -2.38 19.58 15.01
N GLY A 224 -2.39 19.74 16.33
CA GLY A 224 -1.57 18.97 17.27
C GLY A 224 -1.96 17.48 17.34
N SER A 225 -3.25 17.17 17.12
CA SER A 225 -3.74 15.79 17.10
C SER A 225 -3.18 14.97 15.93
N SER A 226 -2.56 15.61 14.92
CA SER A 226 -1.80 14.90 13.88
C SER A 226 -0.61 14.08 14.44
N ALA A 227 -0.18 14.34 15.68
CA ALA A 227 0.79 13.52 16.39
C ALA A 227 0.26 12.14 16.83
N LEU A 228 -1.04 11.88 16.73
CA LEU A 228 -1.66 10.63 17.20
C LEU A 228 -1.84 9.59 16.09
N THR A 229 -1.30 9.84 14.92
CA THR A 229 -1.28 8.90 13.80
C THR A 229 -0.40 7.69 14.11
N GLY A 230 -0.69 6.54 13.49
CA GLY A 230 0.05 5.29 13.69
C GLY A 230 -0.35 4.48 14.93
N VAL A 231 -1.24 4.98 15.79
CA VAL A 231 -1.72 4.24 16.98
C VAL A 231 -2.49 2.97 16.57
N GLU A 232 -3.22 3.00 15.44
CA GLU A 232 -3.99 1.89 14.90
C GLU A 232 -3.13 0.76 14.35
N ALA A 233 -1.87 1.03 13.98
CA ALA A 233 -0.99 0.07 13.32
C ALA A 233 -0.79 -1.21 14.13
N ILE A 234 -0.71 -1.11 15.46
CA ILE A 234 -0.57 -2.25 16.36
C ILE A 234 -1.80 -3.16 16.30
N SER A 235 -3.01 -2.59 16.21
CA SER A 235 -4.26 -3.36 16.11
C SER A 235 -4.41 -4.07 14.77
N ASN A 236 -3.89 -3.49 13.70
CA ASN A 236 -3.86 -4.12 12.38
C ASN A 236 -2.83 -5.25 12.31
N ALA A 237 -1.72 -5.13 13.03
CA ALA A 237 -0.58 -6.02 12.98
C ALA A 237 -0.58 -7.14 14.04
N ILE A 238 -1.69 -7.40 14.75
CA ILE A 238 -1.78 -8.48 15.76
C ILE A 238 -1.24 -9.82 15.24
N PRO A 239 -1.53 -10.27 14.00
CA PRO A 239 -1.02 -11.54 13.49
C PRO A 239 0.52 -11.64 13.42
N ASN A 240 1.21 -10.50 13.43
CA ASN A 240 2.67 -10.45 13.38
C ASN A 240 3.33 -10.63 14.76
N PHE A 241 2.57 -10.65 15.87
CA PHE A 241 3.10 -10.85 17.20
C PHE A 241 3.30 -12.33 17.54
N LYS A 242 4.33 -12.62 18.36
CA LYS A 242 4.47 -13.94 19.02
C LYS A 242 3.31 -14.15 19.99
N ASP A 243 2.93 -15.41 20.18
CA ASP A 243 1.86 -15.79 21.10
C ASP A 243 2.26 -15.54 22.58
N PRO A 244 1.30 -15.14 23.43
CA PRO A 244 -0.08 -14.77 23.14
C PRO A 244 -0.20 -13.40 22.46
N ALA A 245 -0.51 -13.38 21.15
CA ALA A 245 -0.46 -12.21 20.30
C ALA A 245 -1.29 -11.01 20.79
N PRO A 246 -2.59 -11.16 21.23
CA PRO A 246 -3.37 -10.03 21.70
C PRO A 246 -2.78 -9.39 22.97
N ASN A 247 -2.30 -10.19 23.91
CA ASN A 247 -1.68 -9.68 25.13
C ASN A 247 -0.39 -8.92 24.85
N ASN A 248 0.43 -9.43 23.92
CA ASN A 248 1.67 -8.79 23.55
C ASN A 248 1.41 -7.48 22.77
N ALA A 249 0.42 -7.46 21.87
CA ALA A 249 -0.01 -6.25 21.16
C ALA A 249 -0.55 -5.20 22.13
N ALA A 250 -1.42 -5.57 23.08
CA ALA A 250 -1.97 -4.64 24.06
C ALA A 250 -0.89 -4.03 24.97
N LYS A 251 0.10 -4.81 25.41
CA LYS A 251 1.24 -4.30 26.19
C LYS A 251 2.12 -3.35 25.36
N THR A 252 2.35 -3.67 24.10
CA THR A 252 3.11 -2.82 23.18
C THR A 252 2.38 -1.49 22.93
N LEU A 253 1.06 -1.52 22.75
CA LEU A 253 0.21 -0.33 22.58
C LEU A 253 0.30 0.59 23.81
N LEU A 254 0.20 0.04 25.02
CA LEU A 254 0.32 0.82 26.26
C LEU A 254 1.71 1.43 26.42
N ALA A 255 2.78 0.69 26.14
CA ALA A 255 4.15 1.18 26.20
C ALA A 255 4.38 2.31 25.18
N MET A 256 3.90 2.14 23.96
CA MET A 256 3.95 3.18 22.91
C MET A 256 3.25 4.45 23.39
N GLY A 257 2.02 4.33 23.91
CA GLY A 257 1.25 5.47 24.36
C GLY A 257 1.90 6.21 25.53
N ALA A 258 2.47 5.49 26.48
CA ALA A 258 3.20 6.10 27.60
C ALA A 258 4.45 6.86 27.11
N LEU A 259 5.24 6.27 26.20
CA LEU A 259 6.40 6.92 25.61
C LEU A 259 5.99 8.17 24.82
N LEU A 260 4.97 8.05 23.96
CA LEU A 260 4.44 9.17 23.18
C LEU A 260 3.97 10.31 24.08
N ALA A 261 3.23 10.01 25.14
CA ALA A 261 2.74 11.01 26.10
C ALA A 261 3.87 11.77 26.77
N VAL A 262 4.90 11.07 27.27
CA VAL A 262 6.03 11.69 27.95
C VAL A 262 6.86 12.56 26.98
N LEU A 263 7.20 12.02 25.82
CA LEU A 263 8.02 12.73 24.84
C LEU A 263 7.30 13.96 24.26
N PHE A 264 6.02 13.80 23.91
CA PHE A 264 5.20 14.91 23.40
C PHE A 264 5.07 16.04 24.41
N SER A 265 4.72 15.71 25.67
CA SER A 265 4.62 16.69 26.76
C SER A 265 5.95 17.40 27.01
N GLY A 266 7.06 16.66 27.02
CA GLY A 266 8.38 17.21 27.26
C GLY A 266 8.79 18.19 26.16
N ILE A 267 8.54 17.87 24.90
CA ILE A 267 8.88 18.76 23.76
C ILE A 267 7.99 20.00 23.76
N VAL A 268 6.66 19.88 24.00
CA VAL A 268 5.77 21.05 24.10
C VAL A 268 6.20 21.96 25.25
N PHE A 269 6.52 21.39 26.41
CA PHE A 269 6.99 22.12 27.57
C PHE A 269 8.28 22.89 27.27
N LEU A 270 9.29 22.23 26.69
CA LEU A 270 10.55 22.88 26.30
C LEU A 270 10.32 23.95 25.23
N ALA A 271 9.50 23.68 24.22
CA ALA A 271 9.20 24.66 23.17
C ALA A 271 8.61 25.95 23.74
N TYR A 272 7.71 25.82 24.72
CA TYR A 272 7.15 26.95 25.42
C TYR A 272 8.20 27.71 26.24
N TYR A 273 8.98 27.01 27.08
CA TYR A 273 9.96 27.66 27.96
C TYR A 273 11.16 28.27 27.22
N TYR A 274 11.58 27.67 26.12
CA TYR A 274 12.67 28.22 25.28
C TYR A 274 12.17 29.31 24.31
N GLY A 275 10.86 29.58 24.27
CA GLY A 275 10.26 30.57 23.37
C GLY A 275 10.48 30.29 21.89
N VAL A 276 10.46 29.00 21.53
CA VAL A 276 10.70 28.53 20.16
C VAL A 276 9.55 28.96 19.26
N THR A 277 9.87 29.51 18.10
CA THR A 277 8.90 29.93 17.08
C THR A 277 9.00 29.02 15.85
N PRO A 278 7.85 28.65 15.23
CA PRO A 278 7.88 27.82 14.04
C PRO A 278 8.57 28.54 12.88
N SER A 279 9.45 27.84 12.17
CA SER A 279 10.22 28.33 11.03
C SER A 279 10.13 27.33 9.88
N LYS A 280 10.22 27.80 8.63
CA LYS A 280 10.29 26.92 7.44
C LYS A 280 11.64 26.27 7.25
N GLU A 281 12.70 26.81 7.85
CA GLU A 281 14.07 26.35 7.64
C GLU A 281 14.55 25.40 8.73
N VAL A 282 14.06 25.56 9.97
CA VAL A 282 14.55 24.84 11.13
C VAL A 282 13.39 24.32 11.97
N THR A 283 13.34 23.01 12.20
CA THR A 283 12.27 22.36 12.98
C THR A 283 12.31 22.76 14.46
N VAL A 284 11.17 22.70 15.15
CA VAL A 284 11.05 23.02 16.58
C VAL A 284 12.01 22.18 17.43
N VAL A 285 12.13 20.88 17.17
CA VAL A 285 13.06 20.00 17.90
C VAL A 285 14.50 20.42 17.67
N SER A 286 14.86 20.85 16.46
CA SER A 286 16.19 21.36 16.12
C SER A 286 16.52 22.64 16.91
N GLN A 287 15.57 23.59 16.98
CA GLN A 287 15.74 24.82 17.75
C GLN A 287 15.93 24.56 19.25
N ILE A 288 15.12 23.64 19.82
CA ILE A 288 15.25 23.22 21.23
C ILE A 288 16.63 22.59 21.45
N ALA A 289 17.09 21.72 20.57
CA ALA A 289 18.37 21.05 20.68
C ALA A 289 19.55 22.05 20.58
N GLU A 290 19.46 23.02 19.67
CA GLU A 290 20.46 24.09 19.53
C GLU A 290 20.53 24.99 20.76
N GLN A 291 19.39 25.37 21.33
CA GLN A 291 19.34 26.18 22.55
C GLN A 291 19.82 25.41 23.79
N THR A 292 19.58 24.07 23.84
CA THR A 292 19.98 23.24 24.99
C THR A 292 21.46 22.91 24.97
N PHE A 293 22.01 22.57 23.82
CA PHE A 293 23.38 22.05 23.69
C PHE A 293 24.33 22.96 22.90
N GLY A 294 23.82 23.94 22.14
CA GLY A 294 24.58 24.59 21.08
C GLY A 294 24.79 23.64 19.89
N ARG A 295 25.47 24.11 18.84
CA ARG A 295 25.79 23.29 17.65
C ARG A 295 26.99 22.39 17.88
N ASN A 296 26.84 21.39 18.76
CA ASN A 296 27.87 20.43 19.11
C ASN A 296 27.48 19.00 18.74
N PHE A 297 28.27 18.00 19.15
CA PHE A 297 28.00 16.57 18.87
C PHE A 297 26.57 16.14 19.23
N MET A 298 26.03 16.59 20.39
CA MET A 298 24.69 16.19 20.84
C MET A 298 23.59 16.77 19.95
N TYR A 299 23.76 17.99 19.43
CA TYR A 299 22.85 18.57 18.44
C TYR A 299 22.77 17.69 17.19
N TYR A 300 23.91 17.35 16.57
CA TYR A 300 23.94 16.51 15.37
C TYR A 300 23.46 15.07 15.65
N PHE A 301 23.72 14.56 16.85
CA PHE A 301 23.19 13.26 17.27
C PHE A 301 21.66 13.26 17.33
N ILE A 302 21.03 14.29 17.91
CA ILE A 302 19.57 14.44 17.95
C ILE A 302 19.02 14.61 16.55
N GLN A 303 19.62 15.44 15.70
CA GLN A 303 19.19 15.62 14.32
C GLN A 303 19.28 14.33 13.50
N GLY A 304 20.40 13.63 13.62
CA GLY A 304 20.61 12.36 12.93
C GLY A 304 19.61 11.27 13.35
N THR A 305 19.36 11.14 14.65
CA THR A 305 18.39 10.16 15.17
C THR A 305 16.94 10.55 14.80
N THR A 306 16.62 11.86 14.79
CA THR A 306 15.31 12.37 14.37
C THR A 306 15.07 12.14 12.89
N ALA A 307 16.01 12.48 12.02
CA ALA A 307 15.90 12.19 10.59
C ALA A 307 15.74 10.69 10.33
N LEU A 308 16.53 9.89 11.02
CA LEU A 308 16.52 8.43 10.85
C LEU A 308 15.18 7.81 11.29
N ILE A 309 14.63 8.18 12.47
CA ILE A 309 13.35 7.63 12.90
C ILE A 309 12.20 8.08 11.98
N LEU A 310 12.19 9.32 11.53
CA LEU A 310 11.17 9.82 10.59
C LEU A 310 11.19 9.01 9.29
N ILE A 311 12.36 8.80 8.69
CA ILE A 311 12.50 7.97 7.50
C ILE A 311 12.02 6.53 7.77
N LEU A 312 12.39 5.97 8.94
CA LEU A 312 12.03 4.61 9.32
C LEU A 312 10.56 4.45 9.75
N ALA A 313 9.89 5.54 10.14
CA ALA A 313 8.45 5.56 10.44
C ALA A 313 7.60 5.10 9.25
N ALA A 314 8.05 5.35 8.02
CA ALA A 314 7.46 4.82 6.82
C ALA A 314 7.26 3.29 6.86
N ASN A 315 8.11 2.55 7.62
CA ASN A 315 8.01 1.09 7.75
C ASN A 315 6.69 0.63 8.41
N THR A 316 6.06 1.47 9.21
CA THR A 316 4.73 1.19 9.76
C THR A 316 3.70 1.00 8.65
N GLY A 317 3.71 1.87 7.65
CA GLY A 317 2.87 1.71 6.44
C GLY A 317 3.16 0.42 5.68
N TYR A 318 4.45 0.06 5.50
CA TYR A 318 4.85 -1.19 4.85
C TYR A 318 4.45 -2.45 5.62
N SER A 319 4.27 -2.36 6.92
CA SER A 319 3.80 -3.46 7.75
C SER A 319 2.28 -3.59 7.77
N ALA A 320 1.55 -2.48 7.78
CA ALA A 320 0.10 -2.43 7.96
C ALA A 320 -0.69 -2.46 6.64
N PHE A 321 -0.25 -1.71 5.62
CA PHE A 321 -0.92 -1.66 4.31
C PHE A 321 -1.11 -3.04 3.66
N PRO A 322 -0.07 -3.91 3.57
CA PRO A 322 -0.26 -5.21 2.96
C PRO A 322 -1.27 -6.10 3.69
N LEU A 323 -1.33 -6.03 5.02
CA LEU A 323 -2.28 -6.81 5.82
C LEU A 323 -3.73 -6.33 5.62
N LEU A 324 -3.95 -5.01 5.58
CA LEU A 324 -5.24 -4.43 5.25
C LEU A 324 -5.66 -4.80 3.83
N ALA A 325 -4.74 -4.68 2.87
CA ALA A 325 -4.98 -5.05 1.47
C ALA A 325 -5.37 -6.53 1.34
N VAL A 326 -4.73 -7.44 2.08
CA VAL A 326 -5.12 -8.86 2.12
C VAL A 326 -6.55 -9.04 2.62
N ASN A 327 -6.98 -8.33 3.66
CA ASN A 327 -8.34 -8.43 4.18
C ASN A 327 -9.37 -7.97 3.15
N LEU A 328 -9.14 -6.82 2.50
CA LEU A 328 -9.98 -6.33 1.42
C LEU A 328 -10.01 -7.26 0.20
N ALA A 329 -8.87 -7.90 -0.13
CA ALA A 329 -8.78 -8.85 -1.24
C ALA A 329 -9.50 -10.18 -0.94
N LYS A 330 -9.46 -10.67 0.31
CA LYS A 330 -10.24 -11.82 0.77
C LYS A 330 -11.74 -11.54 0.67
N ASP A 331 -12.16 -10.32 0.97
CA ASP A 331 -13.54 -9.87 0.84
C ASP A 331 -13.92 -9.50 -0.62
N LYS A 332 -12.99 -9.69 -1.59
CA LYS A 332 -13.14 -9.45 -3.04
C LYS A 332 -13.28 -7.97 -3.44
N PHE A 333 -12.87 -7.02 -2.62
CA PHE A 333 -12.95 -5.58 -2.92
C PHE A 333 -11.76 -5.05 -3.71
N ILE A 334 -10.60 -5.72 -3.62
CA ILE A 334 -9.41 -5.41 -4.41
C ILE A 334 -8.86 -6.67 -5.09
N PRO A 335 -7.95 -6.55 -6.08
CA PRO A 335 -7.43 -7.69 -6.83
C PRO A 335 -6.82 -8.77 -5.95
N ARG A 336 -7.06 -10.05 -6.29
CA ARG A 336 -6.53 -11.21 -5.56
C ARG A 336 -4.99 -11.27 -5.49
N MET A 337 -4.29 -10.55 -6.37
CA MET A 337 -2.83 -10.47 -6.34
C MET A 337 -2.27 -9.99 -4.98
N PHE A 338 -3.05 -9.24 -4.20
CA PHE A 338 -2.65 -8.79 -2.86
C PHE A 338 -2.64 -9.93 -1.82
N THR A 339 -3.30 -11.06 -2.08
CA THR A 339 -3.27 -12.23 -1.18
C THR A 339 -2.06 -13.13 -1.41
N ILE A 340 -1.31 -12.92 -2.50
CA ILE A 340 -0.18 -13.76 -2.87
C ILE A 340 1.05 -13.32 -2.08
N ARG A 341 1.68 -14.29 -1.40
CA ARG A 341 2.96 -14.10 -0.72
C ARG A 341 4.11 -14.26 -1.70
N GLY A 342 5.10 -13.39 -1.60
CA GLY A 342 6.32 -13.49 -2.39
C GLY A 342 7.35 -14.47 -1.80
N ASP A 343 8.53 -14.52 -2.40
CA ASP A 343 9.62 -15.45 -2.06
C ASP A 343 10.06 -15.37 -0.58
N ARG A 344 9.85 -14.24 0.08
CA ARG A 344 10.21 -13.99 1.49
C ARG A 344 9.01 -14.06 2.44
N LEU A 345 7.92 -14.71 1.99
CA LEU A 345 6.67 -14.90 2.73
C LEU A 345 5.92 -13.60 3.08
N GLY A 346 6.41 -12.44 2.64
CA GLY A 346 5.73 -11.15 2.70
C GLY A 346 4.76 -10.95 1.54
N TYR A 347 3.82 -10.02 1.65
CA TYR A 347 2.89 -9.66 0.59
C TYR A 347 3.52 -8.64 -0.37
N SER A 348 4.43 -9.12 -1.21
CA SER A 348 5.31 -8.29 -2.06
C SER A 348 4.56 -7.30 -2.95
N ASN A 349 3.40 -7.69 -3.51
CA ASN A 349 2.61 -6.80 -4.35
C ASN A 349 2.09 -5.57 -3.58
N GLY A 350 1.65 -5.75 -2.33
CA GLY A 350 1.24 -4.66 -1.45
C GLY A 350 2.42 -3.72 -1.15
N ILE A 351 3.59 -4.28 -0.83
CA ILE A 351 4.80 -3.51 -0.55
C ILE A 351 5.22 -2.65 -1.75
N ILE A 352 5.24 -3.22 -2.96
CA ILE A 352 5.64 -2.51 -4.19
C ILE A 352 4.66 -1.41 -4.54
N ILE A 353 3.35 -1.71 -4.48
CA ILE A 353 2.30 -0.73 -4.82
C ILE A 353 2.32 0.44 -3.84
N LEU A 354 2.50 0.18 -2.54
CA LEU A 354 2.67 1.21 -1.53
C LEU A 354 3.84 2.13 -1.85
N GLY A 355 5.02 1.57 -2.15
CA GLY A 355 6.21 2.35 -2.50
C GLY A 355 6.00 3.23 -3.73
N ILE A 356 5.43 2.67 -4.82
CA ILE A 356 5.14 3.43 -6.04
C ILE A 356 4.14 4.56 -5.77
N ALA A 357 3.04 4.28 -5.06
CA ALA A 357 2.03 5.28 -4.75
C ALA A 357 2.60 6.42 -3.88
N SER A 358 3.45 6.10 -2.91
CA SER A 358 4.12 7.10 -2.06
C SER A 358 5.10 7.97 -2.85
N ILE A 359 5.86 7.40 -3.80
CA ILE A 359 6.73 8.17 -4.70
C ILE A 359 5.90 9.14 -5.54
N ILE A 360 4.76 8.69 -6.10
CA ILE A 360 3.86 9.55 -6.88
C ILE A 360 3.39 10.74 -6.03
N LEU A 361 3.01 10.52 -4.76
CA LEU A 361 2.60 11.60 -3.86
C LEU A 361 3.75 12.56 -3.53
N ILE A 362 4.95 12.05 -3.22
CA ILE A 362 6.12 12.89 -2.96
C ILE A 362 6.43 13.80 -4.15
N VAL A 363 6.37 13.26 -5.37
CA VAL A 363 6.59 14.06 -6.59
C VAL A 363 5.46 15.07 -6.82
N ALA A 364 4.20 14.66 -6.65
CA ALA A 364 3.04 15.52 -6.87
C ALA A 364 3.00 16.72 -5.90
N PHE A 365 3.38 16.49 -4.63
CA PHE A 365 3.42 17.53 -3.59
C PHE A 365 4.83 18.10 -3.37
N GLN A 366 5.80 17.74 -4.21
CA GLN A 366 7.19 18.21 -4.13
C GLN A 366 7.84 18.01 -2.75
N GLY A 367 7.43 16.95 -2.03
CA GLY A 367 7.91 16.63 -0.70
C GLY A 367 7.50 17.63 0.40
N GLN A 368 6.55 18.55 0.13
CA GLN A 368 6.13 19.57 1.08
C GLN A 368 5.22 18.96 2.15
N THR A 369 5.76 18.79 3.36
CA THR A 369 5.08 18.19 4.52
C THR A 369 3.85 19.00 4.95
N GLU A 370 3.86 20.32 4.82
CA GLU A 370 2.75 21.21 5.16
C GLU A 370 1.44 20.88 4.39
N HIS A 371 1.56 20.37 3.17
CA HIS A 371 0.41 19.97 2.35
C HIS A 371 -0.02 18.51 2.58
N LEU A 372 0.92 17.65 2.95
CA LEU A 372 0.67 16.22 3.15
C LEU A 372 0.07 15.92 4.55
N ILE A 373 0.51 16.63 5.60
CA ILE A 373 0.08 16.37 6.99
C ILE A 373 -1.43 16.52 7.19
N PRO A 374 -2.14 17.54 6.65
CA PRO A 374 -3.59 17.64 6.80
C PRO A 374 -4.35 16.48 6.12
N LEU A 375 -3.90 16.04 4.94
CA LEU A 375 -4.46 14.88 4.25
C LEU A 375 -4.28 13.60 5.07
N TYR A 376 -3.08 13.41 5.60
CA TYR A 376 -2.71 12.32 6.48
C TYR A 376 -3.61 12.28 7.73
N ALA A 377 -3.77 13.41 8.43
CA ALA A 377 -4.60 13.48 9.61
C ALA A 377 -6.06 13.09 9.33
N VAL A 378 -6.67 13.60 8.26
CA VAL A 378 -8.04 13.22 7.89
C VAL A 378 -8.13 11.74 7.54
N GLY A 379 -7.13 11.21 6.83
CA GLY A 379 -7.00 9.79 6.50
C GLY A 379 -7.10 8.87 7.73
N VAL A 380 -6.53 9.29 8.86
CA VAL A 380 -6.52 8.56 10.13
C VAL A 380 -7.79 8.80 10.96
N PHE A 381 -8.29 10.05 11.03
CA PHE A 381 -9.43 10.36 11.90
C PHE A 381 -10.77 9.82 11.38
N ILE A 382 -10.93 9.57 10.07
CA ILE A 382 -12.08 8.85 9.52
C ILE A 382 -12.18 7.44 10.11
N PRO A 383 -11.16 6.56 9.99
CA PRO A 383 -11.22 5.22 10.57
C PRO A 383 -11.25 5.23 12.09
N PHE A 384 -10.63 6.21 12.79
CA PHE A 384 -10.76 6.35 14.24
C PHE A 384 -12.22 6.58 14.64
N THR A 385 -12.90 7.51 14.01
CA THR A 385 -14.31 7.81 14.29
C THR A 385 -15.19 6.58 14.02
N LEU A 386 -14.99 5.92 12.87
CA LEU A 386 -15.81 4.78 12.49
C LEU A 386 -15.55 3.56 13.39
N SER A 387 -14.29 3.26 13.72
CA SER A 387 -13.98 2.11 14.57
C SER A 387 -14.51 2.27 15.98
N GLN A 388 -14.37 3.47 16.57
CA GLN A 388 -14.88 3.75 17.89
C GLN A 388 -16.42 3.77 17.92
N SER A 389 -17.06 4.34 16.89
CA SER A 389 -18.53 4.24 16.72
C SER A 389 -18.99 2.79 16.58
N GLY A 390 -18.25 1.97 15.84
CA GLY A 390 -18.50 0.53 15.75
C GLY A 390 -18.40 -0.18 17.10
N MET A 391 -17.38 0.14 17.90
CA MET A 391 -17.23 -0.41 19.25
C MET A 391 -18.35 0.03 20.20
N VAL A 392 -18.82 1.28 20.08
CA VAL A 392 -20.00 1.75 20.83
C VAL A 392 -21.21 0.86 20.55
N LEU A 393 -21.51 0.61 19.27
CA LEU A 393 -22.63 -0.25 18.88
C LEU A 393 -22.42 -1.71 19.33
N LYS A 394 -21.20 -2.23 19.27
CA LYS A 394 -20.86 -3.56 19.79
C LYS A 394 -21.22 -3.68 21.27
N TRP A 395 -20.75 -2.73 22.10
CA TRP A 395 -21.02 -2.79 23.54
C TRP A 395 -22.50 -2.55 23.89
N LEU A 396 -23.24 -1.78 23.10
CA LEU A 396 -24.69 -1.64 23.27
C LEU A 396 -25.45 -2.93 22.97
N ARG A 397 -24.97 -3.74 22.00
CA ARG A 397 -25.60 -5.00 21.60
C ARG A 397 -25.26 -6.15 22.54
N GLU A 398 -23.97 -6.32 22.86
CA GLU A 398 -23.47 -7.48 23.60
C GLU A 398 -23.59 -7.35 25.13
N LYS A 399 -23.50 -6.13 25.65
CA LYS A 399 -23.59 -5.77 27.09
C LYS A 399 -22.82 -6.73 28.04
N PRO A 400 -21.52 -7.01 27.77
CA PRO A 400 -20.74 -7.85 28.69
C PRO A 400 -20.50 -7.13 30.01
N GLU A 401 -20.01 -7.84 31.01
CA GLU A 401 -19.65 -7.25 32.31
C GLU A 401 -18.72 -6.04 32.14
N GLY A 402 -19.06 -4.90 32.75
CA GLY A 402 -18.35 -3.62 32.60
C GLY A 402 -18.57 -2.90 31.27
N TRP A 403 -19.60 -3.25 30.48
CA TRP A 403 -19.89 -2.67 29.18
C TRP A 403 -20.04 -1.13 29.20
N ALA A 404 -20.63 -0.56 30.28
CA ALA A 404 -20.87 0.88 30.34
C ALA A 404 -19.57 1.71 30.30
N LEU A 405 -18.54 1.29 31.07
CA LEU A 405 -17.23 1.95 31.04
C LEU A 405 -16.57 1.81 29.67
N ARG A 406 -16.64 0.61 29.07
CA ARG A 406 -16.09 0.36 27.74
C ARG A 406 -16.77 1.21 26.67
N LEU A 407 -18.09 1.35 26.74
CA LEU A 407 -18.90 2.19 25.87
C LEU A 407 -18.51 3.66 26.03
N THR A 408 -18.43 4.16 27.28
CA THR A 408 -18.09 5.57 27.55
C THR A 408 -16.74 5.96 26.97
N VAL A 409 -15.71 5.12 27.13
CA VAL A 409 -14.38 5.36 26.55
C VAL A 409 -14.46 5.48 25.01
N ASN A 410 -15.16 4.56 24.35
CA ASN A 410 -15.30 4.60 22.89
C ASN A 410 -16.16 5.76 22.43
N LEU A 411 -17.20 6.13 23.18
CA LEU A 411 -18.05 7.28 22.84
C LEU A 411 -17.28 8.61 22.92
N ILE A 412 -16.52 8.81 24.00
CA ILE A 412 -15.66 10.00 24.16
C ILE A 412 -14.66 10.06 23.00
N GLY A 413 -13.99 8.97 22.70
CA GLY A 413 -13.05 8.91 21.60
C GLY A 413 -13.70 9.18 20.24
N ALA A 414 -14.86 8.59 19.96
CA ALA A 414 -15.60 8.84 18.71
C ALA A 414 -15.99 10.31 18.54
N VAL A 415 -16.50 10.93 19.61
CA VAL A 415 -16.89 12.35 19.58
C VAL A 415 -15.68 13.25 19.35
N ILE A 416 -14.58 13.04 20.10
CA ILE A 416 -13.38 13.88 19.94
C ILE A 416 -12.76 13.66 18.56
N SER A 417 -12.65 12.42 18.08
CA SER A 417 -12.12 12.12 16.74
C SER A 417 -12.98 12.76 15.63
N PHE A 418 -14.31 12.75 15.79
CA PHE A 418 -15.22 13.42 14.87
C PHE A 418 -15.04 14.95 14.87
N ILE A 419 -14.86 15.57 16.04
CA ILE A 419 -14.58 17.00 16.17
C ILE A 419 -13.26 17.34 15.46
N VAL A 420 -12.18 16.57 15.71
CA VAL A 420 -10.88 16.79 15.06
C VAL A 420 -11.00 16.69 13.54
N MET A 421 -11.64 15.63 13.04
CA MET A 421 -11.89 15.43 11.61
C MET A 421 -12.66 16.64 11.02
N SER A 422 -13.73 17.08 11.68
CA SER A 422 -14.54 18.21 11.24
C SER A 422 -13.73 19.51 11.22
N MET A 423 -12.85 19.72 12.20
CA MET A 423 -11.97 20.89 12.25
C MET A 423 -10.97 20.92 11.09
N PHE A 424 -10.41 19.78 10.67
CA PHE A 424 -9.58 19.74 9.48
C PHE A 424 -10.35 20.13 8.21
N PHE A 425 -11.58 19.64 8.04
CA PHE A 425 -12.42 20.03 6.90
C PHE A 425 -12.79 21.52 6.93
N LEU A 426 -13.07 22.10 8.12
CA LEU A 426 -13.45 23.51 8.23
C LEU A 426 -12.26 24.46 8.06
N THR A 427 -11.05 24.08 8.53
CA THR A 427 -9.92 25.00 8.61
C THR A 427 -8.87 24.82 7.52
N LYS A 428 -8.76 23.61 6.95
CA LYS A 428 -7.77 23.25 5.94
C LYS A 428 -8.42 22.63 4.69
N PHE A 429 -9.64 23.08 4.35
CA PHE A 429 -10.40 22.54 3.22
C PHE A 429 -9.62 22.52 1.91
N ALA A 430 -8.87 23.60 1.62
CA ALA A 430 -8.04 23.69 0.41
C ALA A 430 -6.97 22.58 0.29
N GLN A 431 -6.55 21.96 1.41
CA GLN A 431 -5.60 20.85 1.40
C GLN A 431 -6.29 19.48 1.43
N VAL A 432 -7.46 19.37 2.10
CA VAL A 432 -8.11 18.06 2.35
C VAL A 432 -9.26 17.72 1.40
N TRP A 433 -9.74 18.67 0.58
CA TRP A 433 -10.87 18.45 -0.33
C TRP A 433 -10.70 17.25 -1.27
N SER A 434 -9.44 16.94 -1.64
CA SER A 434 -9.14 15.83 -2.51
C SER A 434 -9.59 14.48 -1.95
N ILE A 435 -9.63 14.30 -0.62
CA ILE A 435 -10.14 13.08 0.02
C ILE A 435 -11.63 12.88 -0.30
N LEU A 436 -12.41 13.97 -0.40
CA LEU A 436 -13.83 13.90 -0.75
C LEU A 436 -14.10 13.39 -2.17
N ILE A 437 -13.09 13.41 -3.03
CA ILE A 437 -13.15 12.83 -4.38
C ILE A 437 -12.51 11.44 -4.40
N PHE A 438 -11.28 11.31 -3.87
CA PHE A 438 -10.55 10.05 -3.94
C PHE A 438 -11.24 8.92 -3.18
N LEU A 439 -11.80 9.19 -2.01
CA LEU A 439 -12.45 8.16 -1.21
C LEU A 439 -13.71 7.58 -1.86
N PRO A 440 -14.67 8.38 -2.37
CA PRO A 440 -15.78 7.86 -3.16
C PRO A 440 -15.36 7.09 -4.41
N VAL A 441 -14.32 7.55 -5.13
CA VAL A 441 -13.78 6.84 -6.30
C VAL A 441 -13.23 5.47 -5.90
N ILE A 442 -12.45 5.38 -4.82
CA ILE A 442 -11.92 4.12 -4.30
C ILE A 442 -13.08 3.17 -3.90
N ILE A 443 -14.09 3.67 -3.21
CA ILE A 443 -15.26 2.89 -2.81
C ILE A 443 -16.04 2.39 -4.03
N PHE A 444 -16.23 3.23 -5.04
CA PHE A 444 -16.85 2.84 -6.31
C PHE A 444 -16.06 1.71 -6.99
N LEU A 445 -14.73 1.83 -7.04
CA LEU A 445 -13.85 0.78 -7.58
C LEU A 445 -13.99 -0.52 -6.79
N PHE A 446 -14.03 -0.46 -5.46
CA PHE A 446 -14.25 -1.63 -4.62
C PHE A 446 -15.54 -2.37 -4.97
N HIS A 447 -16.66 -1.65 -5.11
CA HIS A 447 -17.93 -2.24 -5.49
C HIS A 447 -17.91 -2.84 -6.91
N ARG A 448 -17.23 -2.16 -7.86
CA ARG A 448 -17.07 -2.65 -9.24
C ARG A 448 -16.25 -3.94 -9.28
N ILE A 449 -15.15 -4.00 -8.53
CA ILE A 449 -14.28 -5.17 -8.42
C ILE A 449 -15.06 -6.33 -7.78
N LYS A 450 -15.78 -6.07 -6.69
CA LYS A 450 -16.60 -7.11 -6.03
C LYS A 450 -17.65 -7.66 -6.96
N LYS A 451 -18.44 -6.80 -7.62
CA LYS A 451 -19.46 -7.21 -8.59
C LYS A 451 -18.87 -8.07 -9.71
N HIS A 452 -17.68 -7.72 -10.19
CA HIS A 452 -16.97 -8.52 -11.19
C HIS A 452 -16.60 -9.91 -10.65
N TYR A 453 -15.99 -9.99 -9.46
CA TYR A 453 -15.62 -11.28 -8.87
C TYR A 453 -16.83 -12.16 -8.53
N ASP A 454 -17.92 -11.58 -8.08
CA ASP A 454 -19.14 -12.33 -7.79
C ASP A 454 -19.76 -12.86 -9.09
N ALA A 455 -19.84 -12.03 -10.15
CA ALA A 455 -20.31 -12.46 -11.47
C ALA A 455 -19.44 -13.57 -12.08
N VAL A 456 -18.10 -13.46 -11.95
CA VAL A 456 -17.17 -14.51 -12.39
C VAL A 456 -17.37 -15.78 -11.56
N GLY A 457 -17.52 -15.65 -10.24
CA GLY A 457 -17.78 -16.78 -9.37
C GLY A 457 -19.08 -17.52 -9.72
N ASP A 458 -20.15 -16.78 -10.00
CA ASP A 458 -21.44 -17.34 -10.41
C ASP A 458 -21.37 -18.07 -11.75
N GLN A 459 -20.61 -17.53 -12.71
CA GLN A 459 -20.44 -18.15 -14.04
C GLN A 459 -19.52 -19.38 -14.00
N LEU A 460 -18.54 -19.41 -13.11
CA LEU A 460 -17.58 -20.52 -13.01
C LEU A 460 -18.03 -21.62 -12.04
N SER A 461 -19.04 -21.36 -11.20
CA SER A 461 -19.52 -22.38 -10.26
C SER A 461 -20.40 -23.41 -10.95
N LEU A 462 -20.05 -24.68 -10.79
CA LEU A 462 -20.93 -25.80 -11.15
C LEU A 462 -22.11 -25.87 -10.15
N LYS A 463 -23.18 -25.10 -10.40
CA LYS A 463 -24.37 -25.07 -9.54
C LYS A 463 -25.20 -26.36 -9.64
N THR A 464 -25.10 -27.06 -10.77
CA THR A 464 -25.66 -28.39 -11.02
C THR A 464 -24.57 -29.25 -11.64
N CYS A 465 -24.46 -30.50 -11.19
CA CYS A 465 -23.62 -31.50 -11.87
C CYS A 465 -24.29 -31.90 -13.18
N GLU A 466 -24.29 -31.02 -14.18
CA GLU A 466 -24.70 -31.36 -15.52
C GLU A 466 -23.76 -32.43 -16.07
N ARG A 467 -24.32 -33.46 -16.72
CA ARG A 467 -23.52 -34.47 -17.39
C ARG A 467 -22.64 -33.78 -18.42
N ILE A 468 -21.36 -34.17 -18.46
CA ILE A 468 -20.47 -33.77 -19.54
C ILE A 468 -21.06 -34.22 -20.84
N VAL A 469 -21.49 -33.27 -21.69
CA VAL A 469 -21.98 -33.57 -23.03
C VAL A 469 -20.77 -33.96 -23.88
N PRO A 470 -20.70 -35.21 -24.40
CA PRO A 470 -19.61 -35.62 -25.25
C PRO A 470 -19.61 -34.78 -26.54
N ILE A 471 -18.43 -34.38 -26.95
CA ILE A 471 -18.18 -33.73 -28.24
C ILE A 471 -18.10 -34.85 -29.27
N GLU A 472 -18.89 -34.77 -30.35
CA GLU A 472 -19.01 -35.83 -31.34
C GLU A 472 -17.81 -35.89 -32.30
N GLY A 473 -17.11 -34.78 -32.52
CA GLY A 473 -15.95 -34.72 -33.37
C GLY A 473 -15.11 -33.46 -33.23
N ASN A 474 -13.94 -33.44 -33.87
CA ASN A 474 -13.00 -32.35 -33.81
C ASN A 474 -12.47 -31.96 -35.21
N VAL A 475 -12.61 -30.71 -35.60
CA VAL A 475 -12.07 -30.16 -36.84
C VAL A 475 -10.81 -29.35 -36.46
N ILE A 476 -9.65 -29.74 -37.01
CA ILE A 476 -8.39 -29.06 -36.74
C ILE A 476 -8.02 -28.15 -37.89
N VAL A 477 -7.73 -26.89 -37.57
CA VAL A 477 -7.24 -25.88 -38.50
C VAL A 477 -5.79 -25.55 -38.18
N VAL A 478 -4.90 -25.71 -39.13
CA VAL A 478 -3.46 -25.40 -38.99
C VAL A 478 -3.11 -24.23 -39.91
N PRO A 479 -2.91 -23.01 -39.40
CA PRO A 479 -2.41 -21.91 -40.22
C PRO A 479 -0.95 -22.17 -40.62
N VAL A 480 -0.68 -22.12 -41.93
CA VAL A 480 0.65 -22.40 -42.49
C VAL A 480 1.17 -21.17 -43.24
N ALA A 481 2.42 -20.78 -42.96
CA ALA A 481 3.08 -19.65 -43.62
C ALA A 481 4.12 -20.10 -44.68
N GLY A 482 4.48 -21.38 -44.67
CA GLY A 482 5.49 -21.95 -45.58
C GLY A 482 5.69 -23.45 -45.26
N MET A 483 6.44 -24.12 -46.13
CA MET A 483 6.78 -25.54 -45.93
C MET A 483 8.07 -25.63 -45.13
N THR A 484 7.93 -25.77 -43.82
CA THR A 484 9.05 -25.78 -42.85
C THR A 484 8.86 -26.94 -41.88
N HIS A 485 9.94 -27.34 -41.21
CA HIS A 485 9.89 -28.36 -40.13
C HIS A 485 8.94 -27.94 -38.98
N VAL A 486 8.72 -26.66 -38.80
CA VAL A 486 7.75 -26.15 -37.80
C VAL A 486 6.32 -26.54 -38.18
N VAL A 487 5.98 -26.40 -39.48
CA VAL A 487 4.67 -26.77 -40.02
C VAL A 487 4.54 -28.29 -40.07
N GLU A 488 5.56 -29.01 -40.53
CA GLU A 488 5.60 -30.49 -40.53
C GLU A 488 5.29 -31.06 -39.12
N ASN A 489 5.98 -30.56 -38.10
CA ASN A 489 5.77 -30.97 -36.72
C ASN A 489 4.33 -30.68 -36.24
N SER A 490 3.79 -29.53 -36.63
CA SER A 490 2.43 -29.12 -36.25
C SER A 490 1.37 -29.96 -36.97
N LEU A 491 1.59 -30.36 -38.23
CA LEU A 491 0.69 -31.26 -38.97
C LEU A 491 0.72 -32.67 -38.41
N ASN A 492 1.91 -33.18 -38.08
CA ASN A 492 2.07 -34.49 -37.44
C ASN A 492 1.32 -34.53 -36.08
N TYR A 493 1.47 -33.48 -35.29
CA TYR A 493 0.72 -33.34 -34.04
C TYR A 493 -0.80 -33.28 -34.29
N ALA A 494 -1.25 -32.49 -35.29
CA ALA A 494 -2.66 -32.41 -35.65
C ALA A 494 -3.25 -33.76 -36.05
N LYS A 495 -2.52 -34.55 -36.85
CA LYS A 495 -2.93 -35.90 -37.23
C LYS A 495 -3.02 -36.85 -36.02
N SER A 496 -2.12 -36.71 -35.05
CA SER A 496 -2.13 -37.56 -33.82
C SER A 496 -3.32 -37.32 -32.88
N LEU A 497 -4.07 -36.22 -33.06
CA LEU A 497 -5.23 -35.90 -32.23
C LEU A 497 -6.52 -36.63 -32.64
N SER A 498 -6.45 -37.61 -33.56
CA SER A 498 -7.60 -38.38 -34.05
C SER A 498 -8.77 -37.48 -34.47
N ALA A 499 -8.49 -36.43 -35.19
CA ALA A 499 -9.49 -35.49 -35.67
C ALA A 499 -10.23 -36.02 -36.89
N ASP A 500 -11.52 -35.70 -36.99
CA ASP A 500 -12.35 -36.08 -38.15
C ASP A 500 -11.88 -35.38 -39.42
N GLN A 501 -11.36 -34.14 -39.25
CA GLN A 501 -10.83 -33.38 -40.37
C GLN A 501 -9.65 -32.49 -39.93
N VAL A 502 -8.54 -32.56 -40.67
CA VAL A 502 -7.39 -31.65 -40.54
C VAL A 502 -7.30 -30.76 -41.77
N ILE A 503 -7.32 -29.46 -41.59
CA ILE A 503 -7.29 -28.45 -42.65
C ILE A 503 -6.05 -27.55 -42.45
N ALA A 504 -5.14 -27.53 -43.41
CA ALA A 504 -4.08 -26.55 -43.49
C ALA A 504 -4.60 -25.29 -44.18
N VAL A 505 -4.33 -24.12 -43.60
CA VAL A 505 -4.81 -22.84 -44.14
C VAL A 505 -3.64 -21.93 -44.47
N TYR A 506 -3.50 -21.62 -45.74
CA TYR A 506 -2.50 -20.68 -46.24
C TYR A 506 -3.16 -19.36 -46.65
N VAL A 507 -2.57 -18.23 -46.22
CA VAL A 507 -3.04 -16.90 -46.62
C VAL A 507 -2.09 -16.35 -47.68
N ALA A 508 -2.57 -16.25 -48.93
CA ALA A 508 -1.83 -15.71 -50.07
C ALA A 508 -2.10 -14.24 -50.24
N PHE A 509 -1.07 -13.47 -50.60
CA PHE A 509 -1.17 -12.04 -50.88
C PHE A 509 -1.27 -11.72 -52.38
N ASP A 510 -0.80 -12.65 -53.22
CA ASP A 510 -0.96 -12.58 -54.66
C ASP A 510 -1.20 -13.99 -55.25
N ARG A 511 -1.67 -14.00 -56.53
CA ARG A 511 -2.02 -15.25 -57.23
C ARG A 511 -0.81 -16.08 -57.65
N GLU A 512 0.36 -15.47 -57.84
CA GLU A 512 1.56 -16.22 -58.20
C GLU A 512 2.12 -16.98 -56.98
N GLU A 513 2.14 -16.34 -55.81
CA GLU A 513 2.51 -17.01 -54.54
C GLU A 513 1.59 -18.18 -54.21
N GLU A 514 0.28 -18.00 -54.43
CA GLU A 514 -0.72 -19.05 -54.25
C GLU A 514 -0.41 -20.28 -55.11
N LYS A 515 -0.28 -20.13 -56.42
CA LYS A 515 0.01 -21.25 -57.34
C LYS A 515 1.32 -21.96 -56.99
N LYS A 516 2.38 -21.20 -56.73
CA LYS A 516 3.69 -21.76 -56.30
C LYS A 516 3.59 -22.56 -55.00
N PHE A 517 2.80 -22.08 -54.05
CA PHE A 517 2.62 -22.79 -52.79
C PHE A 517 1.79 -24.06 -52.98
N GLU A 518 0.69 -24.01 -53.72
CA GLU A 518 -0.16 -25.18 -54.02
C GLU A 518 0.60 -26.28 -54.78
N GLU A 519 1.43 -25.91 -55.77
CA GLU A 519 2.28 -26.88 -56.49
C GLU A 519 3.29 -27.56 -55.56
N LYS A 520 3.90 -26.80 -54.68
CA LYS A 520 4.84 -27.35 -53.69
C LYS A 520 4.10 -28.26 -52.68
N TRP A 521 2.88 -27.83 -52.24
CA TRP A 521 2.07 -28.64 -51.35
C TRP A 521 1.65 -29.98 -51.95
N LYS A 522 1.24 -29.98 -53.20
CA LYS A 522 0.94 -31.20 -53.96
C LYS A 522 2.13 -32.15 -54.09
N LYS A 523 3.32 -31.59 -54.29
CA LYS A 523 4.55 -32.41 -54.34
C LYS A 523 4.93 -32.98 -52.98
N TRP A 524 4.65 -32.26 -51.91
CA TRP A 524 4.94 -32.74 -50.54
C TRP A 524 3.98 -33.82 -50.09
N GLN A 525 2.74 -33.83 -50.58
CA GLN A 525 1.68 -34.79 -50.26
C GLN A 525 1.49 -35.09 -48.78
N PRO A 526 1.24 -34.10 -47.93
CA PRO A 526 1.15 -34.32 -46.49
C PRO A 526 -0.15 -34.99 -46.05
N GLU A 527 -1.00 -35.45 -46.98
CA GLU A 527 -2.33 -36.06 -46.72
C GLU A 527 -3.26 -35.17 -45.88
N VAL A 528 -3.08 -33.86 -46.00
CA VAL A 528 -3.88 -32.86 -45.33
C VAL A 528 -4.46 -31.91 -46.35
N ARG A 529 -5.76 -31.63 -46.22
CA ARG A 529 -6.45 -30.69 -47.12
C ARG A 529 -5.88 -29.28 -46.94
N LEU A 530 -5.42 -28.68 -48.03
CA LEU A 530 -5.04 -27.29 -48.10
C LEU A 530 -6.24 -26.42 -48.48
N VAL A 531 -6.40 -25.29 -47.76
CA VAL A 531 -7.32 -24.22 -48.11
C VAL A 531 -6.52 -22.95 -48.24
N THR A 532 -6.57 -22.30 -49.40
CA THR A 532 -5.90 -21.05 -49.66
C THR A 532 -6.87 -19.89 -49.55
N LEU A 533 -6.49 -18.89 -48.75
CA LEU A 533 -7.28 -17.67 -48.53
C LEU A 533 -6.60 -16.47 -49.15
N HIS A 534 -7.34 -15.61 -49.83
CA HIS A 534 -6.83 -14.39 -50.41
C HIS A 534 -6.93 -13.21 -49.46
N SER A 535 -5.83 -12.43 -49.35
CA SER A 535 -5.78 -11.20 -48.56
C SER A 535 -5.39 -10.01 -49.41
N HIS A 536 -6.34 -9.16 -49.79
CA HIS A 536 -6.08 -7.94 -50.56
C HIS A 536 -5.33 -6.85 -49.78
N TYR A 537 -5.38 -6.89 -48.44
CA TYR A 537 -4.79 -5.89 -47.54
C TYR A 537 -3.53 -6.36 -46.82
N ARG A 538 -2.90 -7.44 -47.26
CA ARG A 538 -1.71 -8.05 -46.65
C ARG A 538 -1.88 -8.38 -45.14
N SER A 539 -3.11 -8.61 -44.72
CA SER A 539 -3.43 -9.06 -43.36
C SER A 539 -3.63 -10.57 -43.34
N ILE A 540 -2.92 -11.25 -42.44
CA ILE A 540 -3.10 -12.70 -42.22
C ILE A 540 -4.31 -12.96 -41.29
N ILE A 541 -4.53 -12.11 -40.33
CA ILE A 541 -5.49 -12.33 -39.24
C ILE A 541 -6.94 -12.31 -39.75
N GLN A 542 -7.28 -11.29 -40.55
CA GLN A 542 -8.68 -11.09 -40.96
C GLN A 542 -9.24 -12.22 -41.84
N PRO A 543 -8.55 -12.71 -42.90
CA PRO A 543 -9.02 -13.86 -43.68
C PRO A 543 -9.07 -15.15 -42.85
N LEU A 544 -8.03 -15.38 -42.03
CA LEU A 544 -7.94 -16.56 -41.18
C LEU A 544 -9.10 -16.62 -40.16
N THR A 545 -9.40 -15.50 -39.52
CA THR A 545 -10.50 -15.44 -38.54
C THR A 545 -11.87 -15.63 -39.17
N LYS A 546 -12.11 -15.05 -40.35
CA LYS A 546 -13.35 -15.29 -41.13
C LYS A 546 -13.51 -16.76 -41.50
N PHE A 547 -12.42 -17.40 -41.93
CA PHE A 547 -12.45 -18.82 -42.26
C PHE A 547 -12.74 -19.66 -41.02
N ILE A 548 -12.11 -19.37 -39.90
CA ILE A 548 -12.34 -20.07 -38.62
C ILE A 548 -13.83 -19.89 -38.19
N ASP A 549 -14.39 -18.69 -38.36
CA ASP A 549 -15.81 -18.44 -38.06
C ASP A 549 -16.73 -19.31 -38.93
N THR A 550 -16.39 -19.45 -40.22
CA THR A 550 -17.18 -20.33 -41.14
C THR A 550 -17.06 -21.80 -40.75
N VAL A 551 -15.86 -22.26 -40.40
CA VAL A 551 -15.64 -23.63 -39.94
C VAL A 551 -16.35 -23.87 -38.60
N GLN A 552 -16.29 -22.92 -37.67
CA GLN A 552 -16.96 -23.00 -36.39
C GLN A 552 -18.47 -23.06 -36.54
N TYR A 553 -19.05 -22.25 -37.43
CA TYR A 553 -20.48 -22.28 -37.70
C TYR A 553 -20.93 -23.69 -38.18
N LYS A 554 -20.24 -24.26 -39.18
CA LYS A 554 -20.52 -25.62 -39.69
C LYS A 554 -20.27 -26.70 -38.62
N ALA A 555 -19.23 -26.59 -37.85
CA ALA A 555 -18.90 -27.52 -36.79
C ALA A 555 -19.94 -27.52 -35.68
N SER A 556 -20.53 -26.36 -35.37
CA SER A 556 -21.57 -26.25 -34.34
C SER A 556 -22.88 -26.98 -34.69
N GLU A 557 -23.22 -27.08 -36.00
CA GLU A 557 -24.40 -27.83 -36.47
C GLU A 557 -24.29 -29.33 -36.18
N SER A 558 -23.09 -29.86 -36.11
CA SER A 558 -22.81 -31.30 -35.87
C SER A 558 -22.22 -31.58 -34.49
N ASN A 559 -22.31 -30.65 -33.54
CA ASN A 559 -21.69 -30.74 -32.21
C ASN A 559 -20.17 -31.03 -32.22
N TYR A 560 -19.48 -30.53 -33.24
CA TYR A 560 -18.04 -30.66 -33.40
C TYR A 560 -17.29 -29.47 -32.76
N ARG A 561 -16.10 -29.73 -32.24
CA ARG A 561 -15.20 -28.70 -31.74
C ARG A 561 -14.20 -28.27 -32.82
N VAL A 562 -13.90 -26.99 -32.85
CA VAL A 562 -12.82 -26.46 -33.72
C VAL A 562 -11.55 -26.25 -32.89
N THR A 563 -10.45 -26.89 -33.32
CA THR A 563 -9.12 -26.71 -32.71
C THR A 563 -8.19 -26.03 -33.70
N VAL A 564 -7.62 -24.87 -33.31
CA VAL A 564 -6.60 -24.21 -34.13
C VAL A 564 -5.22 -24.54 -33.59
N VAL A 565 -4.43 -25.26 -34.38
CA VAL A 565 -3.05 -25.65 -34.03
C VAL A 565 -2.08 -24.65 -34.66
N ILE A 566 -1.46 -23.81 -33.82
CA ILE A 566 -0.58 -22.72 -34.26
C ILE A 566 0.87 -23.21 -34.25
N PRO A 567 1.54 -23.26 -35.43
CA PRO A 567 2.96 -23.51 -35.50
C PRO A 567 3.75 -22.34 -34.89
N GLN A 568 4.70 -22.65 -34.01
CA GLN A 568 5.57 -21.63 -33.39
C GLN A 568 7.01 -22.14 -33.33
N PHE A 569 7.97 -21.36 -33.81
CA PHE A 569 9.37 -21.65 -33.53
C PHE A 569 9.87 -20.85 -32.33
N ILE A 570 10.80 -21.44 -31.59
CA ILE A 570 11.43 -20.82 -30.42
C ILE A 570 12.93 -20.71 -30.68
N PRO A 571 13.49 -19.50 -30.77
CA PRO A 571 14.92 -19.32 -30.93
C PRO A 571 15.68 -19.67 -29.64
N LYS A 572 16.93 -20.10 -29.79
CA LYS A 572 17.79 -20.52 -28.67
C LYS A 572 17.99 -19.44 -27.60
N LYS A 573 18.10 -18.17 -28.01
CA LYS A 573 18.23 -17.01 -27.09
C LYS A 573 16.92 -16.22 -27.05
N GLY A 574 16.38 -15.98 -25.88
CA GLY A 574 15.07 -15.33 -25.72
C GLY A 574 14.97 -13.93 -26.35
N TRP A 575 16.05 -13.16 -26.39
CA TRP A 575 16.06 -11.83 -27.00
C TRP A 575 15.97 -11.88 -28.55
N HIS A 576 16.33 -12.99 -29.21
CA HIS A 576 16.15 -13.16 -30.66
C HIS A 576 14.68 -13.13 -31.07
N ASN A 577 13.74 -13.37 -30.14
CA ASN A 577 12.30 -13.24 -30.40
C ASN A 577 11.91 -11.83 -30.90
N ILE A 578 12.66 -10.80 -30.53
CA ILE A 578 12.39 -9.39 -30.98
C ILE A 578 12.69 -9.26 -32.48
N LEU A 579 13.61 -10.07 -33.03
CA LEU A 579 14.01 -10.02 -34.42
C LEU A 579 13.03 -10.72 -35.38
N HIS A 580 12.06 -11.45 -34.84
CA HIS A 580 11.13 -12.25 -35.63
C HIS A 580 9.71 -11.72 -35.56
N ASN A 581 8.98 -11.93 -36.66
CA ASN A 581 7.58 -11.53 -36.74
C ASN A 581 6.73 -12.38 -35.78
N GLN A 582 6.11 -11.78 -34.79
CA GLN A 582 5.33 -12.42 -33.74
C GLN A 582 3.92 -12.86 -34.19
N SER A 583 3.76 -13.31 -35.43
CA SER A 583 2.47 -13.68 -36.03
C SER A 583 1.70 -14.72 -35.23
N SER A 584 2.40 -15.70 -34.65
CA SER A 584 1.78 -16.73 -33.79
C SER A 584 1.15 -16.14 -32.52
N LEU A 585 1.81 -15.15 -31.88
CA LEU A 585 1.26 -14.45 -30.73
C LEU A 585 0.04 -13.61 -31.10
N LEU A 586 0.07 -12.93 -32.25
CA LEU A 586 -1.06 -12.13 -32.72
C LEU A 586 -2.28 -13.01 -33.04
N ILE A 587 -2.07 -14.14 -33.76
CA ILE A 587 -3.13 -15.10 -34.05
C ILE A 587 -3.73 -15.65 -32.74
N ARG A 588 -2.89 -16.06 -31.80
CA ARG A 588 -3.31 -16.55 -30.49
C ARG A 588 -4.12 -15.49 -29.73
N ALA A 589 -3.62 -14.26 -29.63
CA ALA A 589 -4.30 -13.17 -28.92
C ALA A 589 -5.68 -12.90 -29.51
N TYR A 590 -5.81 -12.93 -30.82
CA TYR A 590 -7.08 -12.68 -31.51
C TYR A 590 -8.08 -13.83 -31.31
N LEU A 591 -7.61 -15.07 -31.43
CA LEU A 591 -8.44 -16.27 -31.27
C LEU A 591 -8.88 -16.51 -29.81
N LEU A 592 -8.13 -16.00 -28.82
CA LEU A 592 -8.45 -16.16 -27.40
C LEU A 592 -9.85 -15.61 -27.05
N TYR A 593 -10.32 -14.60 -27.78
CA TYR A 593 -11.65 -14.02 -27.59
C TYR A 593 -12.76 -14.72 -28.36
N LYS A 594 -12.43 -15.76 -29.16
CA LYS A 594 -13.44 -16.57 -29.87
C LYS A 594 -14.02 -17.64 -28.95
N ARG A 595 -15.35 -17.72 -28.93
CA ARG A 595 -16.05 -18.77 -28.16
C ARG A 595 -15.94 -20.11 -28.89
N ASN A 596 -15.86 -21.20 -28.15
CA ASN A 596 -15.87 -22.57 -28.67
C ASN A 596 -14.75 -22.94 -29.65
N VAL A 597 -13.64 -22.20 -29.64
CA VAL A 597 -12.42 -22.51 -30.39
C VAL A 597 -11.35 -22.92 -29.38
N VAL A 598 -10.75 -24.09 -29.57
CA VAL A 598 -9.60 -24.56 -28.81
C VAL A 598 -8.34 -24.07 -29.51
N ILE A 599 -7.38 -23.55 -28.76
CA ILE A 599 -6.12 -23.04 -29.31
C ILE A 599 -4.99 -23.89 -28.75
N THR A 600 -4.24 -24.53 -29.64
CA THR A 600 -3.05 -25.32 -29.31
C THR A 600 -1.84 -24.71 -29.99
N THR A 601 -0.76 -24.52 -29.28
CA THR A 601 0.52 -24.02 -29.82
C THR A 601 1.52 -25.16 -29.85
N VAL A 602 2.12 -25.44 -31.00
CA VAL A 602 3.14 -26.50 -31.16
C VAL A 602 4.51 -25.84 -31.32
N PRO A 603 5.34 -25.86 -30.26
CA PRO A 603 6.65 -25.24 -30.29
C PRO A 603 7.67 -26.11 -31.02
N TYR A 604 8.48 -25.46 -31.85
CA TYR A 604 9.66 -26.05 -32.50
C TYR A 604 10.91 -25.28 -32.06
N HIS A 605 11.80 -25.95 -31.35
CA HIS A 605 13.02 -25.34 -30.84
C HIS A 605 14.15 -25.37 -31.88
N LEU A 606 14.66 -24.16 -32.20
CA LEU A 606 15.83 -24.04 -33.09
C LEU A 606 17.09 -24.52 -32.38
N LYS A 607 17.86 -25.37 -33.06
CA LYS A 607 19.09 -25.94 -32.49
C LYS A 607 20.26 -24.98 -32.48
N LYS A 608 20.29 -23.99 -33.39
CA LYS A 608 21.35 -22.98 -33.52
C LYS A 608 20.91 -21.59 -33.12
#